data_f6dcb7a9b2f0677ebfa67e9648ed1a11
#
_entry.id   f6dcb7a9b2f0677ebfa67e9648ed1a11
#
_cell.length_a   1.000
_cell.length_b   1.000
_cell.length_c   1.000
_cell.angle_alpha   90.00
_cell.angle_beta   90.00
_cell.angle_gamma   90.00
#
_symmetry.space_group_name_H-M   'P 1'
#
loop_
_entity.id
_entity.type
_entity.pdbx_description
1 polymer ?
#
loop_
_entity_poly.entity_id
_entity_poly.type
_entity_poly.pdbx_seq_one_letter_code
_entity_poly.pdbx_strand_id
1 'polypeptide(L)'
;SFDGRTITGFIARPPTQFTGRRPVMIQIHGGPEGQARPGFMGRWNYYVNELGVAIIEPNVRGSIGYGKSFVSLDNGMKREDPVRDIGALLDWIATQPDLDPSRVVVAGGSYGGYMSLAVATTYSDRIAGAIDVVGIANFVTFLERTETYRRDLRRVEYGDERDPAMRAF
;
A
#
# COMPACT_ATOMS: atom_id res chain seq x y z
N SER A 1 -8.55 -6.98 8.71
CA SER A 1 -9.04 -6.38 7.48
C SER A 1 -10.56 -6.47 7.36
N PHE A 2 -11.14 -5.94 6.30
CA PHE A 2 -12.58 -5.84 6.04
C PHE A 2 -13.32 -7.19 6.00
N ASP A 3 -12.60 -8.26 5.70
CA ASP A 3 -13.11 -9.64 5.58
C ASP A 3 -12.70 -10.54 6.78
N GLY A 4 -12.24 -9.94 7.87
CA GLY A 4 -11.74 -10.66 9.05
C GLY A 4 -10.33 -11.22 8.91
N ARG A 5 -9.67 -11.05 7.75
CA ARG A 5 -8.30 -11.51 7.53
C ARG A 5 -7.31 -10.67 8.34
N THR A 6 -6.32 -11.32 8.93
CA THR A 6 -5.18 -10.63 9.55
C THR A 6 -4.23 -10.16 8.45
N ILE A 7 -3.99 -8.87 8.39
CA ILE A 7 -2.94 -8.23 7.60
C ILE A 7 -1.84 -7.81 8.56
N THR A 8 -0.62 -8.23 8.28
CA THR A 8 0.55 -7.92 9.10
C THR A 8 1.30 -6.71 8.56
N GLY A 9 2.21 -6.18 9.35
CA GLY A 9 3.06 -5.07 8.94
C GLY A 9 4.02 -4.68 10.06
N PHE A 10 4.78 -3.64 9.80
CA PHE A 10 5.70 -3.06 10.77
C PHE A 10 5.29 -1.63 11.08
N ILE A 11 5.56 -1.20 12.29
CA ILE A 11 5.39 0.19 12.70
C ILE A 11 6.67 0.68 13.39
N ALA A 12 7.20 1.78 12.89
CA ALA A 12 8.25 2.55 13.55
C ALA A 12 7.59 3.75 14.25
N ARG A 13 7.63 3.73 15.58
CA ARG A 13 7.12 4.84 16.39
C ARG A 13 8.23 5.84 16.70
N PRO A 14 7.91 7.15 16.71
CA PRO A 14 8.86 8.18 17.10
C PRO A 14 9.34 7.98 18.55
N PRO A 15 10.55 8.49 18.87
CA PRO A 15 11.05 8.49 20.24
C PRO A 15 10.13 9.23 21.21
N THR A 16 10.25 8.89 22.49
CA THR A 16 9.39 9.40 23.58
C THR A 16 9.47 10.91 23.82
N GLN A 17 10.47 11.60 23.26
CA GLN A 17 10.54 13.06 23.27
C GLN A 17 9.39 13.73 22.49
N PHE A 18 8.79 13.02 21.56
CA PHE A 18 7.61 13.49 20.84
C PHE A 18 6.35 13.08 21.58
N THR A 19 5.66 14.04 22.16
CA THR A 19 4.44 13.84 22.94
C THR A 19 3.17 14.03 22.10
N GLY A 20 2.05 13.51 22.59
CA GLY A 20 0.75 13.60 21.92
C GLY A 20 0.62 12.69 20.69
N ARG A 21 -0.52 12.80 20.00
CA ARG A 21 -0.79 12.00 18.78
C ARG A 21 0.13 12.40 17.64
N ARG A 22 0.74 11.41 17.04
CA ARG A 22 1.76 11.59 15.98
C ARG A 22 1.17 11.45 14.58
N PRO A 23 1.62 12.27 13.63
CA PRO A 23 1.28 12.06 12.22
C PRO A 23 1.78 10.69 11.76
N VAL A 24 1.10 10.12 10.77
CA VAL A 24 1.36 8.78 10.27
C VAL A 24 1.71 8.83 8.78
N MET A 25 2.73 8.10 8.38
CA MET A 25 2.99 7.76 6.98
C MET A 25 2.78 6.27 6.77
N ILE A 26 1.85 5.90 5.92
CA ILE A 26 1.68 4.52 5.47
C ILE A 26 2.54 4.35 4.22
N GLN A 27 3.61 3.55 4.34
CA GLN A 27 4.54 3.26 3.25
C GLN A 27 4.21 1.91 2.64
N ILE A 28 3.69 1.90 1.42
CA ILE A 28 3.29 0.67 0.71
C ILE A 28 4.40 0.24 -0.24
N HIS A 29 4.85 -1.02 -0.10
CA HIS A 29 5.89 -1.58 -0.95
C HIS A 29 5.43 -1.78 -2.41
N GLY A 30 6.40 -1.87 -3.32
CA GLY A 30 6.15 -2.24 -4.71
C GLY A 30 5.94 -3.74 -4.90
N GLY A 31 5.65 -4.12 -6.10
CA GLY A 31 5.42 -5.51 -6.48
C GLY A 31 4.19 -5.67 -7.36
N PRO A 32 3.01 -6.16 -6.83
CA PRO A 32 2.60 -6.46 -5.44
C PRO A 32 3.35 -7.59 -4.75
N GLU A 33 3.97 -8.49 -5.50
CA GLU A 33 4.77 -9.60 -4.99
C GLU A 33 6.07 -9.12 -4.31
N GLY A 34 5.96 -8.13 -3.43
CA GLY A 34 6.99 -7.62 -2.54
C GLY A 34 6.67 -7.94 -1.08
N GLN A 35 7.50 -7.44 -0.17
CA GLN A 35 7.28 -7.57 1.26
C GLN A 35 8.01 -6.46 2.02
N ALA A 36 7.31 -5.81 2.96
CA ALA A 36 7.97 -5.02 3.99
C ALA A 36 8.67 -5.95 4.99
N ARG A 37 9.92 -5.62 5.33
CA ARG A 37 10.75 -6.36 6.30
C ARG A 37 11.49 -5.40 7.21
N PRO A 38 11.80 -5.81 8.44
CA PRO A 38 12.67 -5.01 9.28
C PRO A 38 14.04 -4.81 8.61
N GLY A 39 14.51 -3.59 8.63
CA GLY A 39 15.79 -3.25 8.03
C GLY A 39 16.28 -1.89 8.47
N PHE A 40 17.43 -1.49 7.95
CA PHE A 40 17.97 -0.16 8.16
C PHE A 40 17.08 0.87 7.45
N MET A 41 16.49 1.79 8.19
CA MET A 41 15.52 2.75 7.67
C MET A 41 16.12 3.84 6.78
N GLY A 42 17.45 4.01 6.77
CA GLY A 42 18.13 5.02 5.96
C GLY A 42 17.54 6.41 6.19
N ARG A 43 17.15 7.09 5.09
CA ARG A 43 16.54 8.43 5.13
C ARG A 43 15.20 8.49 5.86
N TRP A 44 14.50 7.36 6.02
CA TRP A 44 13.23 7.30 6.76
C TRP A 44 13.42 7.60 8.26
N ASN A 45 14.63 7.37 8.79
CA ASN A 45 15.00 7.78 10.14
C ASN A 45 14.74 9.26 10.41
N TYR A 46 14.93 10.13 9.42
CA TYR A 46 14.67 11.56 9.56
C TYR A 46 13.19 11.83 9.92
N TYR A 47 12.27 11.17 9.22
CA TYR A 47 10.84 11.33 9.52
C TYR A 47 10.49 10.83 10.93
N VAL A 48 11.04 9.71 11.35
CA VAL A 48 10.74 9.13 12.66
C VAL A 48 11.42 9.90 13.79
N ASN A 49 12.72 10.15 13.68
CA ASN A 49 13.53 10.65 14.79
C ASN A 49 13.61 12.18 14.87
N GLU A 50 13.45 12.89 13.74
CA GLU A 50 13.55 14.35 13.68
C GLU A 50 12.19 15.04 13.53
N LEU A 51 11.27 14.43 12.79
CA LEU A 51 9.93 15.00 12.57
C LEU A 51 8.84 14.38 13.43
N GLY A 52 9.14 13.28 14.11
CA GLY A 52 8.19 12.58 14.98
C GLY A 52 7.00 11.98 14.22
N VAL A 53 7.21 11.49 13.00
CA VAL A 53 6.22 10.81 12.17
C VAL A 53 6.28 9.32 12.43
N ALA A 54 5.17 8.68 12.75
CA ALA A 54 5.09 7.22 12.78
C ALA A 54 5.05 6.67 11.36
N ILE A 55 5.86 5.64 11.05
CA ILE A 55 5.84 4.98 9.74
C ILE A 55 5.24 3.60 9.89
N ILE A 56 4.23 3.28 9.07
CA ILE A 56 3.59 1.96 9.02
C ILE A 56 3.85 1.36 7.64
N GLU A 57 4.39 0.15 7.63
CA GLU A 57 4.71 -0.61 6.43
C GLU A 57 3.84 -1.89 6.40
N PRO A 58 2.62 -1.83 5.82
CA PRO A 58 1.74 -3.00 5.76
C PRO A 58 2.19 -4.01 4.71
N ASN A 59 1.99 -5.29 5.01
CA ASN A 59 2.05 -6.38 4.04
C ASN A 59 0.63 -6.70 3.58
N VAL A 60 0.10 -5.86 2.70
CA VAL A 60 -1.25 -6.05 2.13
C VAL A 60 -1.36 -7.40 1.41
N ARG A 61 -2.58 -7.88 1.15
CA ARG A 61 -2.78 -9.08 0.34
C ARG A 61 -2.07 -8.95 -1.01
N GLY A 62 -1.51 -10.03 -1.54
CA GLY A 62 -0.58 -10.02 -2.67
C GLY A 62 0.89 -10.03 -2.28
N SER A 63 1.23 -9.64 -1.03
CA SER A 63 2.61 -9.69 -0.53
C SER A 63 3.16 -11.11 -0.47
N ILE A 64 4.46 -11.28 -0.77
CA ILE A 64 5.18 -12.55 -0.62
C ILE A 64 5.49 -12.86 0.86
N GLY A 65 5.90 -14.09 1.12
CA GLY A 65 6.29 -14.53 2.47
C GLY A 65 5.16 -15.16 3.28
N TYR A 66 3.92 -15.10 2.80
CA TYR A 66 2.71 -15.62 3.46
C TYR A 66 2.07 -16.82 2.72
N GLY A 67 2.78 -17.38 1.75
CA GLY A 67 2.34 -18.50 0.93
C GLY A 67 1.61 -18.11 -0.35
N LYS A 68 1.50 -19.06 -1.28
CA LYS A 68 0.92 -18.83 -2.62
C LYS A 68 -0.52 -18.34 -2.58
N SER A 69 -1.32 -18.86 -1.64
CA SER A 69 -2.71 -18.42 -1.48
C SER A 69 -2.85 -16.96 -1.10
N PHE A 70 -1.91 -16.44 -0.32
CA PHE A 70 -1.90 -15.03 0.06
C PHE A 70 -1.46 -14.13 -1.11
N VAL A 71 -0.44 -14.57 -1.86
CA VAL A 71 0.05 -13.86 -3.05
C VAL A 71 -1.05 -13.68 -4.09
N SER A 72 -1.92 -14.69 -4.29
CA SER A 72 -2.99 -14.63 -5.28
C SER A 72 -4.25 -13.88 -4.84
N LEU A 73 -4.27 -13.31 -3.63
CA LEU A 73 -5.46 -12.63 -3.08
C LEU A 73 -5.79 -11.29 -3.73
N ASP A 74 -4.89 -10.75 -4.51
CA ASP A 74 -5.07 -9.46 -5.20
C ASP A 74 -5.02 -9.58 -6.73
N ASN A 75 -5.00 -10.79 -7.29
CA ASN A 75 -4.89 -10.99 -8.73
C ASN A 75 -6.19 -10.64 -9.48
N GLY A 76 -6.04 -10.01 -10.64
CA GLY A 76 -7.13 -9.69 -11.56
C GLY A 76 -8.22 -8.85 -10.88
N MET A 77 -9.47 -9.30 -10.93
CA MET A 77 -10.65 -8.64 -10.37
C MET A 77 -10.60 -8.39 -8.84
N LYS A 78 -9.60 -8.92 -8.15
CA LYS A 78 -9.39 -8.67 -6.71
C LYS A 78 -8.43 -7.51 -6.46
N ARG A 79 -8.02 -6.80 -7.50
CA ARG A 79 -6.99 -5.74 -7.42
C ARG A 79 -7.34 -4.60 -6.46
N GLU A 80 -8.62 -4.37 -6.18
CA GLU A 80 -9.05 -3.36 -5.23
C GLU A 80 -9.10 -3.84 -3.77
N ASP A 81 -9.05 -5.14 -3.51
CA ASP A 81 -9.08 -5.67 -2.14
C ASP A 81 -7.90 -5.19 -1.26
N PRO A 82 -6.65 -5.06 -1.76
CA PRO A 82 -5.55 -4.43 -1.01
C PRO A 82 -5.85 -2.98 -0.60
N VAL A 83 -6.59 -2.23 -1.42
CA VAL A 83 -7.00 -0.85 -1.09
C VAL A 83 -7.95 -0.86 0.12
N ARG A 84 -8.83 -1.83 0.20
CA ARG A 84 -9.72 -2.06 1.36
C ARG A 84 -8.95 -2.49 2.61
N ASP A 85 -7.80 -3.17 2.46
CA ASP A 85 -6.90 -3.44 3.59
C ASP A 85 -6.35 -2.15 4.18
N ILE A 86 -6.01 -1.16 3.33
CA ILE A 86 -5.59 0.17 3.81
C ILE A 86 -6.76 0.90 4.50
N GLY A 87 -7.99 0.78 3.98
CA GLY A 87 -9.18 1.30 4.67
C GLY A 87 -9.30 0.76 6.10
N ALA A 88 -9.12 -0.55 6.28
CA ALA A 88 -9.12 -1.17 7.61
C ALA A 88 -7.91 -0.73 8.47
N LEU A 89 -6.77 -0.45 7.87
CA LEU A 89 -5.62 0.12 8.57
C LEU A 89 -5.91 1.55 9.05
N LEU A 90 -6.61 2.36 8.27
CA LEU A 90 -7.07 3.69 8.69
C LEU A 90 -8.03 3.61 9.90
N ASP A 91 -8.94 2.62 9.92
CA ASP A 91 -9.79 2.36 11.08
C ASP A 91 -8.96 1.98 12.31
N TRP A 92 -7.97 1.12 12.14
CA TRP A 92 -7.07 0.74 13.24
C TRP A 92 -6.25 1.94 13.75
N ILE A 93 -5.71 2.79 12.88
CA ILE A 93 -4.99 4.02 13.27
C ILE A 93 -5.86 4.89 14.16
N ALA A 94 -7.15 5.03 13.85
CA ALA A 94 -8.09 5.83 14.64
C ALA A 94 -8.29 5.30 16.07
N THR A 95 -8.08 4.01 16.29
CA THR A 95 -8.14 3.40 17.64
C THR A 95 -6.86 3.57 18.46
N GLN A 96 -5.74 3.98 17.85
CA GLN A 96 -4.47 4.11 18.56
C GLN A 96 -4.38 5.43 19.32
N PRO A 97 -4.04 5.40 20.61
CA PRO A 97 -4.01 6.63 21.43
C PRO A 97 -2.86 7.58 21.05
N ASP A 98 -1.81 7.04 20.43
CA ASP A 98 -0.57 7.74 20.07
C ASP A 98 -0.49 8.15 18.60
N LEU A 99 -1.46 7.77 17.77
CA LEU A 99 -1.51 8.11 16.34
C LEU A 99 -2.62 9.12 16.05
N ASP A 100 -2.37 10.00 15.07
CA ASP A 100 -3.32 11.04 14.66
C ASP A 100 -4.00 10.65 13.33
N PRO A 101 -5.27 10.21 13.37
CA PRO A 101 -5.99 9.80 12.17
C PRO A 101 -6.29 10.95 11.20
N SER A 102 -6.18 12.21 11.64
CA SER A 102 -6.38 13.37 10.77
C SER A 102 -5.12 13.78 10.01
N ARG A 103 -3.97 13.19 10.33
CA ARG A 103 -2.67 13.49 9.73
C ARG A 103 -2.02 12.23 9.17
N VAL A 104 -2.71 11.55 8.27
CA VAL A 104 -2.22 10.34 7.60
C VAL A 104 -1.82 10.68 6.18
N VAL A 105 -0.60 10.34 5.79
CA VAL A 105 -0.11 10.38 4.40
C VAL A 105 0.12 8.96 3.94
N VAL A 106 -0.29 8.63 2.71
CA VAL A 106 0.00 7.36 2.07
C VAL A 106 1.09 7.56 1.02
N ALA A 107 2.11 6.71 1.02
CA ALA A 107 3.24 6.82 0.11
C ALA A 107 3.61 5.46 -0.46
N GLY A 108 4.08 5.43 -1.70
CA GLY A 108 4.56 4.20 -2.30
C GLY A 108 5.17 4.39 -3.67
N GLY A 109 5.89 3.38 -4.12
CA GLY A 109 6.52 3.36 -5.43
C GLY A 109 6.06 2.18 -6.28
N SER A 110 6.01 2.35 -7.62
CA SER A 110 5.58 1.30 -8.55
C SER A 110 4.15 0.82 -8.21
N TYR A 111 3.96 -0.45 -7.85
CA TYR A 111 2.68 -0.93 -7.34
C TYR A 111 2.22 -0.18 -6.08
N GLY A 112 3.13 0.13 -5.15
CA GLY A 112 2.81 0.99 -3.99
C GLY A 112 2.36 2.39 -4.39
N GLY A 113 2.85 2.91 -5.53
CA GLY A 113 2.37 4.16 -6.14
C GLY A 113 0.93 4.03 -6.63
N TYR A 114 0.59 2.95 -7.36
CA TYR A 114 -0.81 2.63 -7.67
C TYR A 114 -1.67 2.62 -6.41
N MET A 115 -1.24 1.92 -5.38
CA MET A 115 -1.96 1.86 -4.11
C MET A 115 -2.16 3.24 -3.49
N SER A 116 -1.15 4.11 -3.55
CA SER A 116 -1.26 5.49 -3.06
C SER A 116 -2.31 6.30 -3.83
N LEU A 117 -2.35 6.15 -5.15
CA LEU A 117 -3.37 6.79 -6.01
C LEU A 117 -4.77 6.23 -5.72
N ALA A 118 -4.91 4.90 -5.63
CA ALA A 118 -6.18 4.24 -5.35
C ALA A 118 -6.73 4.61 -3.97
N VAL A 119 -5.89 4.66 -2.95
CA VAL A 119 -6.27 5.13 -1.60
C VAL A 119 -6.68 6.61 -1.64
N ALA A 120 -5.96 7.46 -2.39
CA ALA A 120 -6.29 8.88 -2.52
C ALA A 120 -7.65 9.12 -3.18
N THR A 121 -8.06 8.26 -4.11
CA THR A 121 -9.38 8.35 -4.76
C THR A 121 -10.49 7.76 -3.90
N THR A 122 -10.22 6.65 -3.20
CA THR A 122 -11.24 5.91 -2.42
C THR A 122 -11.47 6.52 -1.03
N TYR A 123 -10.42 7.03 -0.39
CA TYR A 123 -10.42 7.52 1.00
C TYR A 123 -9.89 8.95 1.12
N SER A 124 -10.21 9.81 0.14
CA SER A 124 -9.74 11.21 0.08
C SER A 124 -10.07 12.04 1.32
N ASP A 125 -11.18 11.74 1.96
CA ASP A 125 -11.67 12.41 3.19
C ASP A 125 -10.96 11.91 4.47
N ARG A 126 -10.19 10.83 4.38
CA ARG A 126 -9.54 10.15 5.52
C ARG A 126 -8.03 10.31 5.56
N ILE A 127 -7.43 10.89 4.53
CA ILE A 127 -5.99 11.09 4.43
C ILE A 127 -5.65 12.56 4.20
N ALA A 128 -4.52 13.00 4.71
CA ALA A 128 -4.01 14.36 4.50
C ALA A 128 -3.31 14.52 3.15
N GLY A 129 -2.91 13.42 2.51
CA GLY A 129 -2.27 13.43 1.20
C GLY A 129 -1.73 12.07 0.79
N ALA A 130 -1.29 12.01 -0.48
CA ALA A 130 -0.66 10.83 -1.06
C ALA A 130 0.63 11.21 -1.80
N ILE A 131 1.63 10.34 -1.74
CA ILE A 131 2.89 10.47 -2.46
C ILE A 131 3.03 9.28 -3.39
N ASP A 132 2.91 9.56 -4.67
CA ASP A 132 3.12 8.57 -5.73
C ASP A 132 4.53 8.71 -6.31
N VAL A 133 5.24 7.58 -6.39
CA VAL A 133 6.53 7.51 -7.06
C VAL A 133 6.44 6.46 -8.16
N VAL A 134 6.36 6.90 -9.41
CA VAL A 134 6.27 6.06 -10.61
C VAL A 134 5.17 4.98 -10.57
N GLY A 135 4.02 5.34 -10.02
CA GLY A 135 2.88 4.45 -9.85
C GLY A 135 2.18 4.08 -11.16
N ILE A 136 1.45 2.99 -11.12
CA ILE A 136 0.64 2.54 -12.25
C ILE A 136 -0.72 3.26 -12.18
N ALA A 137 -0.92 4.26 -13.02
CA ALA A 137 -2.16 5.03 -13.05
C ALA A 137 -3.27 4.38 -13.88
N ASN A 138 -2.91 3.45 -14.80
CA ASN A 138 -3.86 2.73 -15.64
C ASN A 138 -3.26 1.38 -16.06
N PHE A 139 -3.90 0.28 -15.67
CA PHE A 139 -3.39 -1.07 -15.92
C PHE A 139 -3.45 -1.47 -17.40
N VAL A 140 -4.45 -1.03 -18.15
CA VAL A 140 -4.55 -1.31 -19.60
C VAL A 140 -3.34 -0.75 -20.32
N THR A 141 -3.09 0.55 -20.15
CA THR A 141 -1.94 1.21 -20.76
C THR A 141 -0.60 0.63 -20.28
N PHE A 142 -0.52 0.28 -19.00
CA PHE A 142 0.66 -0.36 -18.43
C PHE A 142 0.96 -1.70 -19.12
N LEU A 143 -0.06 -2.57 -19.29
CA LEU A 143 0.09 -3.87 -19.91
C LEU A 143 0.39 -3.75 -21.41
N GLU A 144 -0.31 -2.86 -22.12
CA GLU A 144 -0.07 -2.61 -23.54
C GLU A 144 1.37 -2.14 -23.83
N ARG A 145 1.95 -1.34 -22.91
CA ARG A 145 3.33 -0.81 -23.01
C ARG A 145 4.39 -1.69 -22.38
N THR A 146 3.99 -2.76 -21.69
CA THR A 146 4.94 -3.70 -21.08
C THR A 146 5.61 -4.53 -22.19
N GLU A 147 6.92 -4.71 -22.09
CA GLU A 147 7.71 -5.53 -23.01
C GLU A 147 7.15 -6.96 -23.11
N THR A 148 7.10 -7.51 -24.33
CA THR A 148 6.40 -8.77 -24.64
C THR A 148 6.85 -9.92 -23.75
N TYR A 149 8.15 -10.03 -23.44
CA TYR A 149 8.68 -11.13 -22.62
C TYR A 149 8.22 -11.07 -21.15
N ARG A 150 7.74 -9.93 -20.68
CA ARG A 150 7.24 -9.74 -19.29
C ARG A 150 5.72 -9.66 -19.22
N ARG A 151 5.06 -9.41 -20.35
CA ARG A 151 3.62 -9.10 -20.39
C ARG A 151 2.76 -10.24 -19.87
N ASP A 152 3.06 -11.48 -20.27
CA ASP A 152 2.26 -12.63 -19.85
C ASP A 152 2.35 -12.88 -18.35
N LEU A 153 3.53 -12.68 -17.74
CA LEU A 153 3.69 -12.72 -16.29
C LEU A 153 2.85 -11.65 -15.60
N ARG A 154 2.84 -10.44 -16.17
CA ARG A 154 2.03 -9.34 -15.62
C ARG A 154 0.53 -9.56 -15.78
N ARG A 155 0.08 -10.23 -16.84
CA ARG A 155 -1.33 -10.58 -17.03
C ARG A 155 -1.86 -11.53 -15.94
N VAL A 156 -1.05 -12.47 -15.49
CA VAL A 156 -1.43 -13.38 -14.39
C VAL A 156 -1.74 -12.58 -13.13
N GLU A 157 -1.00 -11.54 -12.87
CA GLU A 157 -1.06 -10.73 -11.68
C GLU A 157 -2.11 -9.61 -11.80
N TYR A 158 -2.04 -8.80 -12.87
CA TYR A 158 -2.86 -7.60 -13.04
C TYR A 158 -4.16 -7.83 -13.82
N GLY A 159 -4.37 -9.00 -14.38
CA GLY A 159 -5.46 -9.31 -15.30
C GLY A 159 -5.05 -9.15 -16.76
N ASP A 160 -5.87 -9.66 -17.67
CA ASP A 160 -5.60 -9.64 -19.11
C ASP A 160 -6.32 -8.45 -19.75
N GLU A 161 -5.58 -7.49 -20.28
CA GLU A 161 -6.13 -6.30 -20.96
C GLU A 161 -6.90 -6.62 -22.25
N ARG A 162 -6.80 -7.87 -22.74
CA ARG A 162 -7.57 -8.35 -23.90
C ARG A 162 -8.95 -8.84 -23.51
N ASP A 163 -9.17 -9.18 -22.25
CA ASP A 163 -10.49 -9.55 -21.72
C ASP A 163 -11.34 -8.27 -21.55
N PRO A 164 -12.49 -8.16 -22.24
CA PRO A 164 -13.37 -7.00 -22.12
C PRO A 164 -13.83 -6.72 -20.69
N ALA A 165 -14.06 -7.75 -19.87
CA ALA A 165 -14.48 -7.58 -18.49
C ALA A 165 -13.34 -6.99 -17.61
N MET A 166 -12.11 -7.48 -17.79
CA MET A 166 -10.93 -6.90 -17.12
C MET A 166 -10.65 -5.47 -17.60
N ARG A 167 -10.87 -5.21 -18.89
CA ARG A 167 -10.64 -3.87 -19.44
C ARG A 167 -11.63 -2.83 -18.94
N ALA A 168 -12.84 -3.27 -18.60
CA ALA A 168 -13.91 -2.41 -18.07
C ALA A 168 -13.80 -2.20 -16.55
N PHE A 169 -13.13 -3.10 -15.85
CA PHE A 169 -12.83 -3.02 -14.43
C PHE A 169 -11.75 -1.97 -14.15
#